data_14a24e0a3cb3d600b458032b76371cb9
#
_entry.id   14a24e0a3cb3d600b458032b76371cb9
#
_cell.length_a   1.000
_cell.length_b   1.000
_cell.length_c   1.000
_cell.angle_alpha   90.00
_cell.angle_beta   90.00
_cell.angle_gamma   90.00
#
_symmetry.space_group_name_H-M   'P 1'
#
loop_
_entity.id
_entity.type
_entity.pdbx_description
1 polymer ?
#
loop_
_entity_poly.entity_id
_entity_poly.type
_entity_poly.pdbx_seq_one_letter_code
_entity_poly.pdbx_strand_id
1 'polypeptide(L)'
;MLGGGWAGLAAAVTATQRGWQVVLCEASRTLGGRARSVTHAGATYDNGQHVLIGAYRDTLALLRTVGVDPAHVLDRQPLDLRLPDGTGLKLPDLHPPWNALLGIAQAQGWAWSDRWSLLQAALRWRLQGFVCPPDWTVRRLCQGLRERVMQEVIEPLCVSALNTPAQIASAEVFLRVMQDGLFSGRGSSDILMPRVPLGELLPQAAQRWLLDHGAEIQLGTRVTDARQAQNDLQADALLLACSSEEAARLSAPLNTDWSALTAALQYTAITTVNVRCQDPAFKGLDKPLQALRSDASHPAQFVAQRDGVLSFVVSDSQGSRDTLISQVMAQARQLLQVQDLELLYCATERRATFACTPQLKRPGAQVSQGVWACGDYIAGPYPATLEGAVRSGLQVLEQIAEAGVGQRL
;
A
#
# COMPACT_ATOMS: atom_id res chain seq x y z
N MET A 1 -14.10 18.38 3.61
CA MET A 1 -13.06 17.32 3.67
C MET A 1 -11.71 17.91 3.31
N LEU A 2 -10.65 17.58 4.06
CA LEU A 2 -9.30 18.12 3.86
C LEU A 2 -8.35 17.00 3.45
N GLY A 3 -8.02 16.92 2.16
CA GLY A 3 -7.12 15.95 1.54
C GLY A 3 -7.81 15.03 0.55
N GLY A 4 -7.30 14.98 -0.65
CA GLY A 4 -7.78 14.19 -1.80
C GLY A 4 -6.95 12.93 -2.08
N GLY A 5 -6.40 12.30 -1.03
CA GLY A 5 -5.81 10.97 -1.10
C GLY A 5 -6.87 9.87 -1.22
N TRP A 6 -6.45 8.60 -1.32
CA TRP A 6 -7.37 7.46 -1.50
C TRP A 6 -8.43 7.36 -0.39
N ALA A 7 -8.07 7.67 0.87
CA ALA A 7 -9.03 7.71 1.98
C ALA A 7 -10.07 8.83 1.80
N GLY A 8 -9.62 10.04 1.46
CA GLY A 8 -10.51 11.18 1.23
C GLY A 8 -11.43 10.97 0.02
N LEU A 9 -10.90 10.39 -1.07
CA LEU A 9 -11.71 10.05 -2.24
C LEU A 9 -12.75 8.98 -1.93
N ALA A 10 -12.39 7.94 -1.15
CA ALA A 10 -13.34 6.92 -0.71
C ALA A 10 -14.47 7.53 0.14
N ALA A 11 -14.10 8.39 1.10
CA ALA A 11 -15.08 9.10 1.93
C ALA A 11 -15.95 10.04 1.09
N ALA A 12 -15.35 10.83 0.18
CA ALA A 12 -16.08 11.77 -0.65
C ALA A 12 -17.10 11.08 -1.56
N VAL A 13 -16.68 10.01 -2.27
CA VAL A 13 -17.56 9.22 -3.14
C VAL A 13 -18.71 8.64 -2.32
N THR A 14 -18.44 8.03 -1.18
CA THR A 14 -19.48 7.40 -0.36
C THR A 14 -20.41 8.41 0.29
N ALA A 15 -19.92 9.57 0.74
CA ALA A 15 -20.76 10.64 1.26
C ALA A 15 -21.69 11.20 0.17
N THR A 16 -21.18 11.43 -1.03
CA THR A 16 -21.96 11.88 -2.18
C THR A 16 -23.03 10.85 -2.58
N GLN A 17 -22.73 9.52 -2.58
CA GLN A 17 -23.72 8.46 -2.79
C GLN A 17 -24.85 8.48 -1.74
N ARG A 18 -24.57 8.92 -0.51
CA ARG A 18 -25.56 9.07 0.55
C ARG A 18 -26.38 10.38 0.45
N GLY A 19 -26.12 11.20 -0.58
CA GLY A 19 -26.78 12.49 -0.77
C GLY A 19 -26.22 13.62 0.11
N TRP A 20 -25.04 13.45 0.70
CA TRP A 20 -24.39 14.50 1.48
C TRP A 20 -23.73 15.53 0.54
N GLN A 21 -23.74 16.79 0.95
CA GLN A 21 -23.00 17.84 0.25
C GLN A 21 -21.52 17.76 0.62
N VAL A 22 -20.67 17.60 -0.38
CA VAL A 22 -19.23 17.40 -0.20
C VAL A 22 -18.44 18.55 -0.80
N VAL A 23 -17.58 19.17 0.02
CA VAL A 23 -16.51 20.10 -0.42
C VAL A 23 -15.18 19.45 -0.09
N LEU A 24 -14.37 19.11 -1.10
CA LEU A 24 -13.06 18.49 -0.98
C LEU A 24 -11.95 19.51 -1.28
N CYS A 25 -11.17 19.88 -0.25
CA CYS A 25 -10.01 20.75 -0.38
C CYS A 25 -8.73 19.90 -0.46
N GLU A 26 -7.93 20.06 -1.51
CA GLU A 26 -6.65 19.40 -1.69
C GLU A 26 -5.54 20.44 -1.91
N ALA A 27 -4.46 20.35 -1.13
CA ALA A 27 -3.33 21.27 -1.20
C ALA A 27 -2.49 21.14 -2.49
N SER A 28 -2.50 19.95 -3.07
CA SER A 28 -1.84 19.66 -4.35
C SER A 28 -2.69 20.10 -5.55
N ARG A 29 -2.07 20.19 -6.71
CA ARG A 29 -2.77 20.41 -7.99
C ARG A 29 -3.43 19.14 -8.55
N THR A 30 -3.16 17.99 -7.95
CA THR A 30 -3.66 16.68 -8.37
C THR A 30 -4.10 15.88 -7.16
N LEU A 31 -5.15 15.08 -7.35
CA LEU A 31 -5.62 14.12 -6.36
C LEU A 31 -4.75 12.86 -6.30
N GLY A 32 -4.98 12.01 -5.28
CA GLY A 32 -4.34 10.70 -5.12
C GLY A 32 -3.35 10.60 -3.95
N GLY A 33 -2.93 11.74 -3.38
CA GLY A 33 -2.02 11.75 -2.23
C GLY A 33 -0.66 11.10 -2.55
N ARG A 34 -0.23 10.10 -1.78
CA ARG A 34 1.02 9.35 -2.02
C ARG A 34 0.91 8.40 -3.21
N ALA A 35 -0.25 7.79 -3.44
CA ALA A 35 -0.50 6.89 -4.57
C ALA A 35 -1.08 7.68 -5.76
N ARG A 36 -0.22 8.41 -6.45
CA ARG A 36 -0.54 9.23 -7.60
C ARG A 36 0.52 9.11 -8.69
N SER A 37 0.18 9.59 -9.87
CA SER A 37 1.15 9.75 -10.95
C SER A 37 1.85 11.11 -10.88
N VAL A 38 3.06 11.17 -11.41
CA VAL A 38 3.88 12.37 -11.54
C VAL A 38 4.41 12.46 -12.99
N THR A 39 4.52 13.70 -13.50
CA THR A 39 5.09 13.94 -14.83
C THR A 39 6.55 14.37 -14.66
N HIS A 40 7.46 13.69 -15.38
CA HIS A 40 8.88 14.03 -15.43
C HIS A 40 9.37 13.92 -16.87
N ALA A 41 10.05 14.97 -17.38
CA ALA A 41 10.58 15.04 -18.75
C ALA A 41 9.54 14.65 -19.83
N GLY A 42 8.28 15.04 -19.67
CA GLY A 42 7.20 14.76 -20.62
C GLY A 42 6.60 13.35 -20.53
N ALA A 43 7.12 12.47 -19.69
CA ALA A 43 6.59 11.13 -19.44
C ALA A 43 5.89 11.04 -18.09
N THR A 44 4.92 10.12 -17.97
CA THR A 44 4.17 9.89 -16.75
C THR A 44 4.74 8.67 -16.01
N TYR A 45 5.07 8.88 -14.74
CA TYR A 45 5.53 7.83 -13.81
C TYR A 45 4.62 7.81 -12.60
N ASP A 46 4.63 6.70 -11.86
CA ASP A 46 3.96 6.65 -10.56
C ASP A 46 4.92 7.12 -9.45
N ASN A 47 4.37 7.73 -8.40
CA ASN A 47 5.14 8.18 -7.22
C ASN A 47 5.56 7.00 -6.33
N GLY A 48 5.86 5.87 -6.94
CA GLY A 48 6.18 4.59 -6.34
C GLY A 48 5.35 3.47 -6.94
N GLN A 49 5.92 2.27 -6.96
CA GLN A 49 5.20 1.10 -7.46
C GLN A 49 4.17 0.66 -6.40
N HIS A 50 2.91 0.68 -6.75
CA HIS A 50 1.84 0.17 -5.92
C HIS A 50 1.27 -1.11 -6.51
N VAL A 51 1.15 -2.11 -5.65
CA VAL A 51 0.58 -3.42 -5.97
C VAL A 51 -0.68 -3.59 -5.13
N LEU A 52 -1.79 -3.97 -5.75
CA LEU A 52 -2.99 -4.38 -5.05
C LEU A 52 -3.01 -5.90 -4.95
N ILE A 53 -3.82 -6.43 -4.05
CA ILE A 53 -4.06 -7.88 -3.95
C ILE A 53 -5.55 -8.18 -4.05
N GLY A 54 -5.88 -9.43 -4.41
CA GLY A 54 -7.27 -9.85 -4.56
C GLY A 54 -8.13 -9.70 -3.28
N ALA A 55 -7.49 -9.62 -2.12
CA ALA A 55 -8.15 -9.35 -0.83
C ALA A 55 -8.60 -7.88 -0.65
N TYR A 56 -8.19 -6.94 -1.50
CA TYR A 56 -8.56 -5.51 -1.42
C TYR A 56 -9.98 -5.26 -1.93
N ARG A 57 -10.97 -5.77 -1.21
CA ARG A 57 -12.38 -5.81 -1.63
C ARG A 57 -13.01 -4.43 -1.71
N ASP A 58 -12.75 -3.58 -0.71
CA ASP A 58 -13.34 -2.25 -0.64
C ASP A 58 -12.71 -1.32 -1.69
N THR A 59 -11.41 -1.43 -1.91
CA THR A 59 -10.72 -0.72 -3.00
C THR A 59 -11.27 -1.13 -4.37
N LEU A 60 -11.42 -2.43 -4.63
CA LEU A 60 -11.97 -2.91 -5.91
C LEU A 60 -13.45 -2.54 -6.09
N ALA A 61 -14.23 -2.47 -5.02
CA ALA A 61 -15.61 -1.97 -5.05
C ALA A 61 -15.66 -0.48 -5.37
N LEU A 62 -14.79 0.32 -4.74
CA LEU A 62 -14.70 1.76 -5.01
C LEU A 62 -14.34 2.05 -6.47
N LEU A 63 -13.41 1.30 -7.07
CA LEU A 63 -13.09 1.42 -8.50
C LEU A 63 -14.34 1.26 -9.36
N ARG A 64 -15.13 0.21 -9.12
CA ARG A 64 -16.39 -0.02 -9.87
C ARG A 64 -17.41 1.09 -9.67
N THR A 65 -17.51 1.62 -8.44
CA THR A 65 -18.41 2.73 -8.12
C THR A 65 -18.12 3.97 -8.97
N VAL A 66 -16.83 4.29 -9.18
CA VAL A 66 -16.44 5.44 -10.01
C VAL A 66 -16.30 5.12 -11.49
N GLY A 67 -16.86 3.97 -11.94
CA GLY A 67 -16.92 3.58 -13.35
C GLY A 67 -15.63 2.94 -13.89
N VAL A 68 -14.70 2.52 -13.04
CA VAL A 68 -13.48 1.81 -13.45
C VAL A 68 -13.69 0.31 -13.28
N ASP A 69 -13.63 -0.46 -14.39
CA ASP A 69 -13.62 -1.91 -14.30
C ASP A 69 -12.23 -2.44 -13.96
N PRO A 70 -12.05 -3.06 -12.77
CA PRO A 70 -10.77 -3.61 -12.36
C PRO A 70 -10.18 -4.64 -13.35
N ALA A 71 -11.02 -5.36 -14.11
CA ALA A 71 -10.53 -6.35 -15.06
C ALA A 71 -9.79 -5.73 -16.26
N HIS A 72 -10.12 -4.49 -16.63
CA HIS A 72 -9.49 -3.77 -17.72
C HIS A 72 -8.19 -3.06 -17.30
N VAL A 73 -8.15 -2.55 -16.08
CA VAL A 73 -7.06 -1.67 -15.59
C VAL A 73 -6.03 -2.39 -14.71
N LEU A 74 -6.32 -3.62 -14.27
CA LEU A 74 -5.43 -4.43 -13.44
C LEU A 74 -5.09 -5.75 -14.13
N ASP A 75 -3.83 -6.11 -14.11
CA ASP A 75 -3.35 -7.42 -14.50
C ASP A 75 -3.35 -8.33 -13.27
N ARG A 76 -4.21 -9.35 -13.28
CA ARG A 76 -4.38 -10.28 -12.17
C ARG A 76 -3.55 -11.52 -12.39
N GLN A 77 -2.68 -11.83 -11.44
CA GLN A 77 -1.82 -13.01 -11.47
C GLN A 77 -1.76 -13.70 -10.10
N PRO A 78 -1.67 -15.04 -10.05
CA PRO A 78 -1.39 -15.74 -8.80
C PRO A 78 -0.08 -15.25 -8.15
N LEU A 79 -0.01 -15.27 -6.83
CA LEU A 79 1.21 -14.91 -6.10
C LEU A 79 2.38 -15.79 -6.55
N ASP A 80 3.40 -15.16 -7.12
CA ASP A 80 4.61 -15.81 -7.60
C ASP A 80 5.85 -15.09 -7.05
N LEU A 81 6.45 -15.67 -6.01
CA LEU A 81 7.68 -15.20 -5.36
C LEU A 81 8.93 -15.92 -5.87
N ARG A 82 8.83 -16.64 -6.98
CA ARG A 82 10.03 -17.27 -7.57
C ARG A 82 11.01 -16.20 -8.04
N LEU A 83 12.26 -16.44 -7.71
CA LEU A 83 13.40 -15.63 -8.13
C LEU A 83 13.69 -15.84 -9.63
N PRO A 84 14.56 -15.03 -10.24
CA PRO A 84 14.93 -15.17 -11.67
C PRO A 84 15.54 -16.52 -12.03
N ASP A 85 16.21 -17.20 -11.08
CA ASP A 85 16.75 -18.56 -11.25
C ASP A 85 15.67 -19.66 -11.16
N GLY A 86 14.40 -19.30 -11.01
CA GLY A 86 13.26 -20.19 -10.90
C GLY A 86 13.03 -20.76 -9.49
N THR A 87 13.94 -20.53 -8.53
CA THR A 87 13.77 -20.98 -7.14
C THR A 87 12.73 -20.16 -6.40
N GLY A 88 12.04 -20.76 -5.44
CA GLY A 88 11.07 -20.07 -4.59
C GLY A 88 9.66 -20.65 -4.70
N LEU A 89 8.68 -19.87 -4.23
CA LEU A 89 7.29 -20.27 -4.06
C LEU A 89 6.39 -19.60 -5.10
N LYS A 90 5.51 -20.43 -5.73
CA LYS A 90 4.35 -19.93 -6.49
C LYS A 90 3.09 -20.60 -5.97
N LEU A 91 2.04 -19.81 -5.76
CA LEU A 91 0.74 -20.37 -5.39
C LEU A 91 -0.07 -20.70 -6.66
N PRO A 92 -0.61 -21.93 -6.77
CA PRO A 92 -1.57 -22.25 -7.85
C PRO A 92 -2.92 -21.57 -7.60
N ASP A 93 -3.68 -21.37 -8.66
CA ASP A 93 -5.04 -20.84 -8.59
C ASP A 93 -6.02 -21.90 -8.06
N LEU A 94 -5.99 -22.12 -6.77
CA LEU A 94 -6.84 -23.05 -6.03
C LEU A 94 -7.48 -22.37 -4.82
N HIS A 95 -8.54 -22.98 -4.29
CA HIS A 95 -9.10 -22.56 -3.02
C HIS A 95 -8.14 -22.80 -1.86
N PRO A 96 -8.02 -21.86 -0.87
CA PRO A 96 -7.35 -22.14 0.39
C PRO A 96 -8.01 -23.33 1.13
N PRO A 97 -7.22 -24.17 1.80
CA PRO A 97 -5.76 -24.08 1.99
C PRO A 97 -4.96 -24.79 0.88
N TRP A 98 -5.61 -25.35 -0.14
CA TRP A 98 -4.96 -26.19 -1.15
C TRP A 98 -3.93 -25.41 -1.99
N ASN A 99 -4.18 -24.11 -2.25
CA ASN A 99 -3.22 -23.23 -2.91
C ASN A 99 -1.90 -23.15 -2.13
N ALA A 100 -1.95 -22.93 -0.81
CA ALA A 100 -0.77 -22.85 0.04
C ALA A 100 -0.06 -24.22 0.17
N LEU A 101 -0.83 -25.29 0.41
CA LEU A 101 -0.27 -26.63 0.55
C LEU A 101 0.45 -27.08 -0.71
N LEU A 102 -0.19 -26.93 -1.86
CA LEU A 102 0.40 -27.35 -3.14
C LEU A 102 1.57 -26.42 -3.54
N GLY A 103 1.43 -25.10 -3.32
CA GLY A 103 2.52 -24.17 -3.57
C GLY A 103 3.78 -24.49 -2.76
N ILE A 104 3.63 -24.79 -1.47
CA ILE A 104 4.76 -25.19 -0.61
C ILE A 104 5.33 -26.55 -1.06
N ALA A 105 4.49 -27.53 -1.39
CA ALA A 105 4.95 -28.83 -1.87
C ALA A 105 5.75 -28.74 -3.18
N GLN A 106 5.39 -27.80 -4.06
CA GLN A 106 6.01 -27.58 -5.37
C GLN A 106 7.10 -26.50 -5.38
N ALA A 107 7.43 -25.89 -4.22
CA ALA A 107 8.45 -24.85 -4.13
C ALA A 107 9.78 -25.32 -4.73
N GLN A 108 10.30 -24.58 -5.69
CA GLN A 108 11.49 -24.95 -6.45
C GLN A 108 12.77 -24.64 -5.66
N GLY A 109 13.76 -25.54 -5.73
CA GLY A 109 15.06 -25.37 -5.05
C GLY A 109 15.02 -25.58 -3.52
N TRP A 110 13.84 -25.93 -2.94
CA TRP A 110 13.68 -26.14 -1.51
C TRP A 110 13.91 -27.59 -1.10
N ALA A 111 14.66 -27.80 -0.02
CA ALA A 111 14.77 -29.08 0.63
C ALA A 111 13.44 -29.45 1.32
N TRP A 112 13.23 -30.74 1.62
CA TRP A 112 12.05 -31.20 2.36
C TRP A 112 11.95 -30.56 3.74
N SER A 113 13.08 -30.27 4.39
CA SER A 113 13.14 -29.56 5.67
C SER A 113 12.62 -28.13 5.60
N ASP A 114 12.84 -27.43 4.48
CA ASP A 114 12.35 -26.08 4.26
C ASP A 114 10.82 -26.08 4.12
N ARG A 115 10.31 -26.97 3.24
CA ARG A 115 8.87 -27.16 3.03
C ARG A 115 8.15 -27.53 4.32
N TRP A 116 8.69 -28.50 5.05
CA TRP A 116 8.11 -28.98 6.30
C TRP A 116 8.07 -27.87 7.36
N SER A 117 9.13 -27.07 7.47
CA SER A 117 9.17 -25.96 8.43
C SER A 117 8.05 -24.93 8.17
N LEU A 118 7.79 -24.59 6.89
CA LEU A 118 6.72 -23.66 6.53
C LEU A 118 5.33 -24.27 6.72
N LEU A 119 5.14 -25.55 6.37
CA LEU A 119 3.88 -26.25 6.59
C LEU A 119 3.51 -26.32 8.07
N GLN A 120 4.47 -26.64 8.94
CA GLN A 120 4.26 -26.64 10.39
C GLN A 120 3.92 -25.25 10.92
N ALA A 121 4.61 -24.21 10.48
CA ALA A 121 4.32 -22.84 10.89
C ALA A 121 2.92 -22.40 10.43
N ALA A 122 2.57 -22.64 9.17
CA ALA A 122 1.26 -22.30 8.61
C ALA A 122 0.11 -23.04 9.35
N LEU A 123 0.30 -24.34 9.64
CA LEU A 123 -0.67 -25.11 10.42
C LEU A 123 -0.81 -24.55 11.85
N ARG A 124 0.30 -24.25 12.52
CA ARG A 124 0.31 -23.65 13.87
C ARG A 124 -0.44 -22.32 13.87
N TRP A 125 -0.13 -21.40 12.93
CA TRP A 125 -0.81 -20.11 12.83
C TRP A 125 -2.32 -20.29 12.61
N ARG A 126 -2.71 -21.21 11.75
CA ARG A 126 -4.13 -21.52 11.49
C ARG A 126 -4.83 -22.08 12.73
N LEU A 127 -4.22 -23.04 13.45
CA LEU A 127 -4.78 -23.60 14.68
C LEU A 127 -4.90 -22.57 15.80
N GLN A 128 -4.01 -21.57 15.82
CA GLN A 128 -4.05 -20.46 16.75
C GLN A 128 -5.00 -19.32 16.28
N GLY A 129 -5.75 -19.51 15.18
CA GLY A 129 -6.67 -18.50 14.65
C GLY A 129 -5.97 -17.24 14.13
N PHE A 130 -4.70 -17.33 13.72
CA PHE A 130 -3.86 -16.22 13.30
C PHE A 130 -3.69 -15.13 14.37
N VAL A 131 -3.64 -15.54 15.64
CA VAL A 131 -3.43 -14.67 16.79
C VAL A 131 -2.07 -14.96 17.43
N CYS A 132 -1.40 -13.92 17.91
CA CYS A 132 -0.15 -14.01 18.66
C CYS A 132 -0.11 -12.94 19.76
N PRO A 133 0.82 -13.02 20.73
CA PRO A 133 1.05 -11.95 21.68
C PRO A 133 1.39 -10.63 20.96
N PRO A 134 0.83 -9.48 21.41
CA PRO A 134 0.94 -8.20 20.70
C PRO A 134 2.37 -7.62 20.69
N ASP A 135 3.26 -8.11 21.55
CA ASP A 135 4.68 -7.73 21.65
C ASP A 135 5.60 -8.49 20.70
N TRP A 136 5.04 -9.47 19.93
CA TRP A 136 5.88 -10.29 19.06
C TRP A 136 6.23 -9.57 17.75
N THR A 137 7.49 -9.76 17.36
CA THR A 137 7.93 -9.42 15.99
C THR A 137 7.70 -10.61 15.04
N VAL A 138 7.69 -10.32 13.74
CA VAL A 138 7.62 -11.38 12.71
C VAL A 138 8.78 -12.36 12.85
N ARG A 139 9.99 -11.88 13.14
CA ARG A 139 11.15 -12.75 13.40
C ARG A 139 10.90 -13.74 14.55
N ARG A 140 10.27 -13.25 15.64
CA ARG A 140 9.92 -14.10 16.78
C ARG A 140 8.79 -15.09 16.45
N LEU A 141 7.77 -14.65 15.72
CA LEU A 141 6.67 -15.50 15.24
C LEU A 141 7.19 -16.66 14.38
N CYS A 142 8.18 -16.38 13.55
CA CYS A 142 8.78 -17.31 12.59
C CYS A 142 9.93 -18.13 13.19
N GLN A 143 10.09 -18.14 14.51
CA GLN A 143 11.08 -18.97 15.17
C GLN A 143 10.84 -20.46 14.83
N GLY A 144 11.89 -21.12 14.32
CA GLY A 144 11.81 -22.51 13.83
C GLY A 144 11.66 -22.65 12.30
N LEU A 145 11.39 -21.57 11.56
CA LEU A 145 11.53 -21.59 10.11
C LEU A 145 12.99 -21.67 9.69
N ARG A 146 13.23 -22.38 8.58
CA ARG A 146 14.57 -22.43 7.97
C ARG A 146 14.92 -21.08 7.35
N GLU A 147 16.22 -20.74 7.35
CA GLU A 147 16.70 -19.45 6.88
C GLU A 147 16.32 -19.17 5.42
N ARG A 148 16.34 -20.20 4.56
CA ARG A 148 15.87 -20.08 3.18
C ARG A 148 14.42 -19.62 3.09
N VAL A 149 13.53 -20.19 3.91
CA VAL A 149 12.10 -19.78 3.95
C VAL A 149 11.95 -18.36 4.44
N MET A 150 12.75 -17.97 5.43
CA MET A 150 12.80 -16.57 5.89
C MET A 150 13.16 -15.62 4.76
N GLN A 151 14.25 -15.92 4.02
CA GLN A 151 14.77 -15.04 2.97
C GLN A 151 13.94 -15.03 1.69
N GLU A 152 13.36 -16.18 1.28
CA GLU A 152 12.66 -16.30 0.00
C GLU A 152 11.14 -16.08 0.11
N VAL A 153 10.56 -16.09 1.33
CA VAL A 153 9.10 -15.90 1.52
C VAL A 153 8.78 -14.88 2.59
N ILE A 154 9.27 -15.07 3.83
CA ILE A 154 8.81 -14.26 4.97
C ILE A 154 9.28 -12.81 4.85
N GLU A 155 10.58 -12.58 4.62
CA GLU A 155 11.13 -11.23 4.46
C GLU A 155 10.54 -10.50 3.25
N PRO A 156 10.48 -11.09 2.03
CA PRO A 156 9.83 -10.42 0.90
C PRO A 156 8.37 -10.08 1.15
N LEU A 157 7.58 -10.98 1.75
CA LEU A 157 6.18 -10.72 2.09
C LEU A 157 6.05 -9.66 3.18
N CYS A 158 6.88 -9.71 4.22
CA CYS A 158 6.87 -8.74 5.30
C CYS A 158 7.21 -7.34 4.80
N VAL A 159 8.30 -7.21 4.05
CA VAL A 159 8.76 -5.92 3.53
C VAL A 159 7.80 -5.39 2.47
N SER A 160 7.25 -6.23 1.59
CA SER A 160 6.29 -5.76 0.59
C SER A 160 4.94 -5.33 1.17
N ALA A 161 4.48 -6.00 2.24
CA ALA A 161 3.18 -5.73 2.84
C ALA A 161 3.23 -4.65 3.94
N LEU A 162 4.34 -4.55 4.68
CA LEU A 162 4.46 -3.69 5.87
C LEU A 162 5.54 -2.61 5.72
N ASN A 163 6.35 -2.68 4.66
CA ASN A 163 7.56 -1.84 4.47
C ASN A 163 8.42 -1.76 5.75
N THR A 164 8.47 -2.85 6.48
CA THR A 164 9.13 -2.97 7.77
C THR A 164 9.82 -4.34 7.83
N PRO A 165 11.12 -4.42 8.15
CA PRO A 165 11.84 -5.68 8.24
C PRO A 165 11.27 -6.62 9.32
N ALA A 166 11.32 -7.95 9.10
CA ALA A 166 10.73 -8.94 10.00
C ALA A 166 11.29 -8.90 11.44
N GLN A 167 12.49 -8.32 11.62
CA GLN A 167 13.13 -8.14 12.92
C GLN A 167 12.36 -7.20 13.84
N ILE A 168 11.67 -6.20 13.27
CA ILE A 168 10.95 -5.17 14.02
C ILE A 168 9.46 -5.08 13.65
N ALA A 169 9.02 -5.74 12.57
CA ALA A 169 7.63 -5.73 12.13
C ALA A 169 6.71 -6.46 13.10
N SER A 170 5.49 -5.97 13.28
CA SER A 170 4.45 -6.58 14.11
C SER A 170 3.99 -7.93 13.56
N ALA A 171 4.10 -8.97 14.39
CA ALA A 171 3.59 -10.30 14.06
C ALA A 171 2.06 -10.34 13.92
N GLU A 172 1.35 -9.55 14.72
CA GLU A 172 -0.12 -9.45 14.65
C GLU A 172 -0.57 -8.93 13.30
N VAL A 173 0.03 -7.83 12.83
CA VAL A 173 -0.29 -7.25 11.51
C VAL A 173 0.11 -8.20 10.38
N PHE A 174 1.27 -8.85 10.48
CA PHE A 174 1.71 -9.84 9.50
C PHE A 174 0.77 -11.04 9.42
N LEU A 175 0.34 -11.60 10.56
CA LEU A 175 -0.63 -12.70 10.60
C LEU A 175 -1.97 -12.30 9.98
N ARG A 176 -2.41 -11.05 10.19
CA ARG A 176 -3.62 -10.52 9.55
C ARG A 176 -3.47 -10.48 8.02
N VAL A 177 -2.33 -9.99 7.52
CA VAL A 177 -2.04 -10.01 6.08
C VAL A 177 -2.03 -11.43 5.53
N MET A 178 -1.41 -12.38 6.26
CA MET A 178 -1.41 -13.80 5.87
C MET A 178 -2.82 -14.39 5.85
N GLN A 179 -3.62 -14.12 6.87
CA GLN A 179 -5.00 -14.61 6.96
C GLN A 179 -5.85 -14.11 5.78
N ASP A 180 -5.85 -12.81 5.56
CA ASP A 180 -6.73 -12.20 4.56
C ASP A 180 -6.21 -12.40 3.14
N GLY A 181 -4.89 -12.32 2.94
CA GLY A 181 -4.27 -12.53 1.64
C GLY A 181 -4.29 -14.00 1.19
N LEU A 182 -3.96 -14.94 2.08
CA LEU A 182 -3.75 -16.34 1.69
C LEU A 182 -4.95 -17.26 1.99
N PHE A 183 -5.81 -16.91 2.95
CA PHE A 183 -6.84 -17.82 3.46
C PHE A 183 -8.28 -17.31 3.36
N SER A 184 -8.53 -16.09 2.89
CA SER A 184 -9.89 -15.52 2.85
C SER A 184 -10.74 -15.96 1.65
N GLY A 185 -10.13 -16.62 0.65
CA GLY A 185 -10.85 -17.14 -0.51
C GLY A 185 -9.97 -17.35 -1.73
N ARG A 186 -10.54 -17.94 -2.78
CA ARG A 186 -9.85 -18.10 -4.07
C ARG A 186 -9.50 -16.73 -4.64
N GLY A 187 -8.28 -16.55 -5.11
CA GLY A 187 -7.79 -15.32 -5.70
C GLY A 187 -7.52 -14.19 -4.70
N SER A 188 -7.69 -14.39 -3.38
CA SER A 188 -7.36 -13.36 -2.38
C SER A 188 -5.87 -13.00 -2.37
N SER A 189 -5.01 -13.97 -2.67
CA SER A 189 -3.55 -13.79 -2.77
C SER A 189 -3.08 -13.30 -4.14
N ASP A 190 -3.97 -13.18 -5.11
CA ASP A 190 -3.57 -12.73 -6.44
C ASP A 190 -2.98 -11.33 -6.37
N ILE A 191 -1.90 -11.15 -7.08
CA ILE A 191 -1.27 -9.85 -7.30
C ILE A 191 -2.04 -9.14 -8.41
N LEU A 192 -2.40 -7.89 -8.18
CA LEU A 192 -3.11 -7.04 -9.12
C LEU A 192 -2.20 -5.86 -9.50
N MET A 193 -1.58 -5.96 -10.68
CA MET A 193 -0.66 -4.95 -11.18
C MET A 193 -1.41 -3.91 -12.02
N PRO A 194 -1.29 -2.59 -11.71
CA PRO A 194 -1.88 -1.56 -12.55
C PRO A 194 -1.32 -1.57 -13.97
N ARG A 195 -2.21 -1.66 -14.97
CA ARG A 195 -1.91 -1.49 -16.40
C ARG A 195 -1.88 -0.02 -16.80
N VAL A 196 -2.51 0.83 -16.00
CA VAL A 196 -2.60 2.28 -16.19
C VAL A 196 -1.83 3.01 -15.09
N PRO A 197 -1.45 4.27 -15.30
CA PRO A 197 -0.89 5.11 -14.24
C PRO A 197 -1.83 5.20 -13.02
N LEU A 198 -1.28 5.28 -11.82
CA LEU A 198 -2.08 5.34 -10.57
C LEU A 198 -3.06 6.51 -10.53
N GLY A 199 -2.70 7.63 -11.16
CA GLY A 199 -3.60 8.78 -11.29
C GLY A 199 -4.88 8.45 -12.07
N GLU A 200 -4.79 7.56 -13.05
CA GLU A 200 -5.93 7.11 -13.87
C GLU A 200 -6.71 5.99 -13.20
N LEU A 201 -6.05 5.19 -12.34
CA LEU A 201 -6.66 4.04 -11.70
C LEU A 201 -7.83 4.45 -10.78
N LEU A 202 -7.67 5.43 -9.88
CA LEU A 202 -8.72 5.92 -9.00
C LEU A 202 -8.86 7.45 -9.03
N PRO A 203 -7.81 8.25 -8.81
CA PRO A 203 -7.96 9.68 -8.54
C PRO A 203 -8.73 10.45 -9.61
N GLN A 204 -8.38 10.28 -10.89
CA GLN A 204 -9.05 10.99 -12.00
C GLN A 204 -10.48 10.49 -12.23
N ALA A 205 -10.72 9.19 -12.08
CA ALA A 205 -12.05 8.62 -12.20
C ALA A 205 -12.96 9.11 -11.06
N ALA A 206 -12.47 9.10 -9.83
CA ALA A 206 -13.18 9.60 -8.67
C ALA A 206 -13.45 11.12 -8.79
N GLN A 207 -12.49 11.91 -9.29
CA GLN A 207 -12.67 13.34 -9.53
C GLN A 207 -13.83 13.60 -10.50
N ARG A 208 -13.83 12.93 -11.65
CA ARG A 208 -14.93 13.07 -12.63
C ARG A 208 -16.25 12.67 -12.02
N TRP A 209 -16.30 11.49 -11.40
CA TRP A 209 -17.51 10.99 -10.77
C TRP A 209 -18.06 11.96 -9.72
N LEU A 210 -17.23 12.51 -8.85
CA LEU A 210 -17.62 13.47 -7.80
C LEU A 210 -18.20 14.76 -8.40
N LEU A 211 -17.54 15.33 -9.41
CA LEU A 211 -18.03 16.55 -10.09
C LEU A 211 -19.36 16.29 -10.80
N ASP A 212 -19.51 15.16 -11.47
CA ASP A 212 -20.76 14.76 -12.14
C ASP A 212 -21.94 14.56 -11.16
N HIS A 213 -21.61 14.28 -9.87
CA HIS A 213 -22.61 14.09 -8.79
C HIS A 213 -22.73 15.30 -7.85
N GLY A 214 -22.20 16.46 -8.24
CA GLY A 214 -22.42 17.73 -7.55
C GLY A 214 -21.50 18.02 -6.36
N ALA A 215 -20.44 17.25 -6.16
CA ALA A 215 -19.41 17.57 -5.18
C ALA A 215 -18.54 18.73 -5.68
N GLU A 216 -18.07 19.57 -4.76
CA GLU A 216 -17.13 20.64 -5.03
C GLU A 216 -15.69 20.17 -4.73
N ILE A 217 -14.76 20.43 -5.66
CA ILE A 217 -13.35 20.06 -5.49
C ILE A 217 -12.47 21.31 -5.67
N GLN A 218 -11.73 21.67 -4.63
CA GLN A 218 -10.84 22.82 -4.58
C GLN A 218 -9.37 22.34 -4.57
N LEU A 219 -8.74 22.28 -5.73
CA LEU A 219 -7.32 21.94 -5.87
C LEU A 219 -6.41 23.13 -5.59
N GLY A 220 -5.18 22.89 -5.14
CA GLY A 220 -4.22 23.93 -4.77
C GLY A 220 -4.61 24.69 -3.50
N THR A 221 -5.61 24.21 -2.75
CA THR A 221 -6.16 24.88 -1.57
C THR A 221 -5.59 24.24 -0.30
N ARG A 222 -4.63 24.94 0.31
CA ARG A 222 -4.04 24.50 1.59
C ARG A 222 -4.80 25.15 2.75
N VAL A 223 -5.46 24.32 3.55
CA VAL A 223 -6.11 24.73 4.79
C VAL A 223 -5.08 24.79 5.92
N THR A 224 -5.02 25.91 6.61
CA THR A 224 -4.08 26.14 7.72
C THR A 224 -4.73 26.04 9.09
N ASP A 225 -6.03 26.28 9.19
CA ASP A 225 -6.85 26.19 10.39
C ASP A 225 -8.12 25.37 10.11
N ALA A 226 -8.27 24.28 10.86
CA ALA A 226 -9.39 23.35 10.67
C ALA A 226 -10.74 23.96 11.13
N ARG A 227 -10.76 24.70 12.23
CA ARG A 227 -11.98 25.37 12.74
C ARG A 227 -12.44 26.48 11.81
N GLN A 228 -11.49 27.31 11.36
CA GLN A 228 -11.81 28.37 10.40
C GLN A 228 -12.39 27.79 9.12
N ALA A 229 -11.77 26.76 8.56
CA ALA A 229 -12.26 26.09 7.34
C ALA A 229 -13.67 25.51 7.52
N GLN A 230 -13.96 24.89 8.68
CA GLN A 230 -15.30 24.37 8.98
C GLN A 230 -16.34 25.49 9.01
N ASN A 231 -16.01 26.63 9.61
CA ASN A 231 -16.91 27.79 9.70
C ASN A 231 -17.11 28.47 8.34
N ASP A 232 -16.02 28.71 7.59
CA ASP A 232 -16.08 29.37 6.28
C ASP A 232 -16.89 28.57 5.26
N LEU A 233 -16.80 27.25 5.32
CA LEU A 233 -17.56 26.34 4.48
C LEU A 233 -18.94 26.00 5.04
N GLN A 234 -19.28 26.47 6.23
CA GLN A 234 -20.52 26.14 6.95
C GLN A 234 -20.77 24.62 7.01
N ALA A 235 -19.71 23.85 7.25
CA ALA A 235 -19.77 22.40 7.23
C ALA A 235 -20.24 21.85 8.58
N ASP A 236 -21.19 20.92 8.54
CA ASP A 236 -21.71 20.23 9.74
C ASP A 236 -20.63 19.32 10.36
N ALA A 237 -19.78 18.75 9.51
CA ALA A 237 -18.65 17.94 9.91
C ALA A 237 -17.38 18.29 9.13
N LEU A 238 -16.23 18.13 9.77
CA LEU A 238 -14.93 18.26 9.14
C LEU A 238 -14.22 16.90 9.16
N LEU A 239 -13.74 16.46 7.99
CA LEU A 239 -12.96 15.23 7.84
C LEU A 239 -11.53 15.54 7.43
N LEU A 240 -10.55 15.22 8.31
CA LEU A 240 -9.13 15.29 8.03
C LEU A 240 -8.69 14.01 7.29
N ALA A 241 -8.59 14.10 5.96
CA ALA A 241 -8.18 13.01 5.07
C ALA A 241 -6.75 13.22 4.51
N CYS A 242 -5.98 14.08 5.17
CA CYS A 242 -4.60 14.42 4.83
C CYS A 242 -3.58 13.45 5.46
N SER A 243 -2.28 13.70 5.22
CA SER A 243 -1.21 12.93 5.86
C SER A 243 -1.26 13.04 7.39
N SER A 244 -0.72 12.04 8.11
CA SER A 244 -0.71 12.05 9.57
C SER A 244 -0.05 13.30 10.15
N GLU A 245 1.04 13.78 9.53
CA GLU A 245 1.73 15.01 9.95
C GLU A 245 0.82 16.24 9.85
N GLU A 246 0.14 16.39 8.72
CA GLU A 246 -0.78 17.50 8.50
C GLU A 246 -2.04 17.37 9.38
N ALA A 247 -2.53 16.14 9.58
CA ALA A 247 -3.63 15.88 10.51
C ALA A 247 -3.23 16.20 11.96
N ALA A 248 -2.02 15.84 12.39
CA ALA A 248 -1.49 16.21 13.71
C ALA A 248 -1.40 17.73 13.87
N ARG A 249 -0.88 18.44 12.86
CA ARG A 249 -0.79 19.90 12.87
C ARG A 249 -2.16 20.58 12.98
N LEU A 250 -3.14 20.12 12.19
CA LEU A 250 -4.49 20.68 12.17
C LEU A 250 -5.30 20.33 13.43
N SER A 251 -5.03 19.19 14.04
CA SER A 251 -5.74 18.74 15.24
C SER A 251 -5.13 19.27 16.54
N ALA A 252 -3.91 19.78 16.55
CA ALA A 252 -3.23 20.24 17.77
C ALA A 252 -4.06 21.24 18.61
N PRO A 253 -4.73 22.27 18.03
CA PRO A 253 -5.58 23.16 18.80
C PRO A 253 -6.92 22.54 19.20
N LEU A 254 -7.27 21.36 18.69
CA LEU A 254 -8.55 20.69 18.92
C LEU A 254 -8.44 19.55 19.95
N ASN A 255 -7.35 18.78 19.87
CA ASN A 255 -7.07 17.63 20.74
C ASN A 255 -5.57 17.34 20.74
N THR A 256 -4.88 17.78 21.78
CA THR A 256 -3.43 17.64 21.93
C THR A 256 -2.97 16.20 22.01
N ASP A 257 -3.72 15.32 22.68
CA ASP A 257 -3.37 13.90 22.83
C ASP A 257 -3.48 13.15 21.51
N TRP A 258 -4.56 13.40 20.75
CA TRP A 258 -4.75 12.84 19.42
C TRP A 258 -3.65 13.32 18.46
N SER A 259 -3.32 14.62 18.50
CA SER A 259 -2.25 15.22 17.72
C SER A 259 -0.89 14.59 18.06
N ALA A 260 -0.54 14.49 19.36
CA ALA A 260 0.71 13.90 19.80
C ALA A 260 0.85 12.43 19.39
N LEU A 261 -0.23 11.64 19.54
CA LEU A 261 -0.25 10.23 19.12
C LEU A 261 -0.03 10.09 17.61
N THR A 262 -0.63 10.98 16.82
CA THR A 262 -0.53 10.97 15.35
C THR A 262 0.85 11.42 14.87
N ALA A 263 1.44 12.43 15.53
CA ALA A 263 2.78 12.94 15.24
C ALA A 263 3.90 11.94 15.62
N ALA A 264 3.63 11.02 16.56
CA ALA A 264 4.61 10.03 17.03
C ALA A 264 4.86 8.89 16.02
N LEU A 265 4.07 8.76 14.95
CA LEU A 265 4.23 7.74 13.93
C LEU A 265 5.58 7.90 13.20
N GLN A 266 6.40 6.84 13.23
CA GLN A 266 7.69 6.81 12.55
C GLN A 266 7.53 6.27 11.15
N TYR A 267 8.04 7.00 10.15
CA TYR A 267 7.89 6.63 8.75
C TYR A 267 9.15 6.00 8.17
N THR A 268 8.95 5.05 7.27
CA THR A 268 9.98 4.41 6.45
C THR A 268 9.81 4.83 4.99
N ALA A 269 10.94 4.95 4.30
CA ALA A 269 10.96 5.37 2.91
C ALA A 269 10.82 4.19 1.95
N ILE A 270 10.30 4.48 0.75
CA ILE A 270 10.38 3.58 -0.42
C ILE A 270 11.00 4.36 -1.56
N THR A 271 12.01 3.76 -2.19
CA THR A 271 12.63 4.30 -3.41
C THR A 271 12.29 3.43 -4.59
N THR A 272 11.83 4.05 -5.68
CA THR A 272 11.57 3.39 -6.96
C THR A 272 12.51 3.96 -8.00
N VAL A 273 13.33 3.10 -8.62
CA VAL A 273 14.25 3.47 -9.69
C VAL A 273 13.69 2.92 -11.00
N ASN A 274 13.29 3.82 -11.89
CA ASN A 274 12.73 3.49 -13.18
C ASN A 274 13.82 3.51 -14.25
N VAL A 275 13.99 2.39 -14.94
CA VAL A 275 15.00 2.21 -15.98
C VAL A 275 14.38 1.66 -17.25
N ARG A 276 15.03 1.90 -18.38
CA ARG A 276 14.72 1.27 -19.66
C ARG A 276 15.95 0.50 -20.14
N CYS A 277 15.71 -0.72 -20.60
CA CYS A 277 16.75 -1.48 -21.30
C CYS A 277 16.78 -1.04 -22.76
N GLN A 278 17.95 -0.63 -23.22
CA GLN A 278 18.17 -0.20 -24.60
C GLN A 278 18.62 -1.37 -25.50
N ASP A 279 18.95 -2.54 -24.93
CA ASP A 279 19.35 -3.72 -25.67
C ASP A 279 18.16 -4.31 -26.45
N PRO A 280 18.22 -4.35 -27.82
CA PRO A 280 17.12 -4.92 -28.62
C PRO A 280 16.87 -6.41 -28.38
N ALA A 281 17.84 -7.13 -27.81
CA ALA A 281 17.70 -8.55 -27.48
C ALA A 281 16.82 -8.75 -26.22
N PHE A 282 16.69 -7.74 -25.36
CA PHE A 282 15.83 -7.81 -24.19
C PHE A 282 14.35 -7.78 -24.59
N LYS A 283 13.63 -8.85 -24.32
CA LYS A 283 12.19 -8.99 -24.67
C LYS A 283 11.24 -8.67 -23.51
N GLY A 284 11.78 -8.16 -22.40
CA GLY A 284 11.03 -7.93 -21.17
C GLY A 284 11.18 -9.05 -20.15
N LEU A 285 10.56 -8.86 -19.01
CA LEU A 285 10.46 -9.87 -17.96
C LEU A 285 9.35 -10.88 -18.31
N ASP A 286 9.51 -12.13 -17.91
CA ASP A 286 8.50 -13.18 -18.12
C ASP A 286 7.17 -12.91 -17.39
N LYS A 287 7.18 -12.03 -16.41
CA LYS A 287 6.02 -11.65 -15.61
C LYS A 287 6.07 -10.16 -15.22
N PRO A 288 4.93 -9.50 -15.03
CA PRO A 288 4.88 -8.05 -14.76
C PRO A 288 5.48 -7.66 -13.40
N LEU A 289 5.62 -8.61 -12.46
CA LEU A 289 6.27 -8.41 -11.17
C LEU A 289 7.21 -9.59 -10.88
N GLN A 290 8.47 -9.30 -10.67
CA GLN A 290 9.52 -10.28 -10.37
C GLN A 290 10.11 -10.01 -8.99
N ALA A 291 10.11 -11.03 -8.10
CA ALA A 291 10.84 -10.99 -6.85
C ALA A 291 12.36 -11.12 -7.08
N LEU A 292 13.15 -10.40 -6.30
CA LEU A 292 14.61 -10.35 -6.41
C LEU A 292 15.25 -10.76 -5.09
N ARG A 293 16.46 -11.33 -5.15
CA ARG A 293 17.32 -11.42 -3.97
C ARG A 293 17.84 -10.02 -3.66
N SER A 294 17.70 -9.61 -2.42
CA SER A 294 18.17 -8.31 -1.96
C SER A 294 19.21 -8.45 -0.85
N ASP A 295 20.20 -7.59 -0.90
CA ASP A 295 21.26 -7.43 0.11
C ASP A 295 21.71 -5.96 0.16
N ALA A 296 22.72 -5.66 0.96
CA ALA A 296 23.25 -4.30 1.11
C ALA A 296 23.80 -3.70 -0.21
N SER A 297 24.21 -4.53 -1.17
CA SER A 297 24.75 -4.12 -2.48
C SER A 297 23.69 -4.11 -3.58
N HIS A 298 22.64 -4.93 -3.41
CA HIS A 298 21.53 -5.13 -4.35
C HIS A 298 20.20 -4.90 -3.61
N PRO A 299 19.82 -3.63 -3.36
CA PRO A 299 18.77 -3.32 -2.38
C PRO A 299 17.36 -3.55 -2.89
N ALA A 300 17.11 -3.67 -4.20
CA ALA A 300 15.75 -3.86 -4.71
C ALA A 300 15.21 -5.27 -4.43
N GLN A 301 14.03 -5.34 -3.84
CA GLN A 301 13.34 -6.60 -3.54
C GLN A 301 12.43 -7.07 -4.67
N PHE A 302 11.96 -6.12 -5.50
CA PHE A 302 11.08 -6.41 -6.62
C PHE A 302 11.42 -5.52 -7.82
N VAL A 303 11.14 -6.04 -9.01
CA VAL A 303 11.06 -5.25 -10.24
C VAL A 303 9.71 -5.46 -10.90
N ALA A 304 9.04 -4.37 -11.24
CA ALA A 304 7.81 -4.36 -12.00
C ALA A 304 8.08 -3.89 -13.43
N GLN A 305 7.30 -4.39 -14.39
CA GLN A 305 7.37 -3.94 -15.77
C GLN A 305 6.02 -3.42 -16.25
N ARG A 306 6.04 -2.22 -16.86
CA ARG A 306 4.91 -1.63 -17.59
C ARG A 306 5.43 -0.75 -18.72
N ASP A 307 4.89 -0.93 -19.93
CA ASP A 307 5.18 -0.11 -21.12
C ASP A 307 6.69 0.05 -21.42
N GLY A 308 7.45 -1.04 -21.26
CA GLY A 308 8.89 -1.05 -21.50
C GLY A 308 9.74 -0.38 -20.39
N VAL A 309 9.11 0.10 -19.33
CA VAL A 309 9.79 0.64 -18.14
C VAL A 309 9.89 -0.46 -17.07
N LEU A 310 11.08 -0.61 -16.52
CA LEU A 310 11.38 -1.48 -15.39
C LEU A 310 11.48 -0.63 -14.12
N SER A 311 10.60 -0.86 -13.16
CA SER A 311 10.52 -0.14 -11.89
C SER A 311 11.08 -1.01 -10.77
N PHE A 312 12.32 -0.76 -10.37
CA PHE A 312 12.97 -1.44 -9.25
C PHE A 312 12.55 -0.81 -7.93
N VAL A 313 12.04 -1.61 -7.01
CA VAL A 313 11.48 -1.16 -5.73
C VAL A 313 12.41 -1.50 -4.59
N VAL A 314 12.84 -0.48 -3.86
CA VAL A 314 13.61 -0.57 -2.62
C VAL A 314 12.72 -0.14 -1.48
N SER A 315 12.17 -1.11 -0.76
CA SER A 315 11.40 -0.89 0.47
C SER A 315 12.33 -0.69 1.65
N ASP A 316 11.86 0.00 2.69
CA ASP A 316 12.68 0.41 3.86
C ASP A 316 14.02 1.02 3.40
N SER A 317 13.94 1.89 2.38
CA SER A 317 15.13 2.39 1.69
C SER A 317 15.98 3.29 2.58
N GLN A 318 17.28 2.98 2.65
CA GLN A 318 18.27 3.69 3.45
C GLN A 318 19.37 4.28 2.55
N GLY A 319 19.99 5.36 2.99
CA GLY A 319 21.10 5.98 2.27
C GLY A 319 20.70 7.11 1.33
N SER A 320 21.67 7.57 0.54
CA SER A 320 21.45 8.66 -0.42
C SER A 320 20.79 8.17 -1.71
N ARG A 321 20.07 9.08 -2.38
CA ARG A 321 19.44 8.80 -3.69
C ARG A 321 20.46 8.28 -4.71
N ASP A 322 21.63 8.90 -4.78
CA ASP A 322 22.65 8.56 -5.78
C ASP A 322 23.27 7.18 -5.49
N THR A 323 23.48 6.84 -4.22
CA THR A 323 23.93 5.52 -3.81
C THR A 323 22.90 4.45 -4.20
N LEU A 324 21.61 4.67 -3.92
CA LEU A 324 20.55 3.74 -4.27
C LEU A 324 20.42 3.57 -5.80
N ILE A 325 20.50 4.65 -6.56
CA ILE A 325 20.51 4.58 -8.04
C ILE A 325 21.68 3.71 -8.52
N SER A 326 22.88 3.96 -8.02
CA SER A 326 24.09 3.22 -8.43
C SER A 326 23.97 1.74 -8.12
N GLN A 327 23.50 1.38 -6.93
CA GLN A 327 23.31 0.00 -6.49
C GLN A 327 22.22 -0.71 -7.31
N VAL A 328 21.07 -0.06 -7.53
CA VAL A 328 19.97 -0.61 -8.32
C VAL A 328 20.38 -0.77 -9.80
N MET A 329 21.11 0.18 -10.37
CA MET A 329 21.63 0.05 -11.73
C MET A 329 22.62 -1.11 -11.87
N ALA A 330 23.45 -1.36 -10.86
CA ALA A 330 24.34 -2.53 -10.84
C ALA A 330 23.53 -3.84 -10.74
N GLN A 331 22.54 -3.90 -9.83
CA GLN A 331 21.64 -5.04 -9.68
C GLN A 331 20.86 -5.31 -10.97
N ALA A 332 20.36 -4.27 -11.64
CA ALA A 332 19.62 -4.39 -12.89
C ALA A 332 20.48 -4.95 -14.02
N ARG A 333 21.74 -4.48 -14.18
CA ARG A 333 22.68 -5.03 -15.17
C ARG A 333 22.96 -6.51 -14.95
N GLN A 334 23.19 -6.89 -13.71
CA GLN A 334 23.41 -8.29 -13.35
C GLN A 334 22.17 -9.16 -13.61
N LEU A 335 20.98 -8.68 -13.21
CA LEU A 335 19.72 -9.39 -13.37
C LEU A 335 19.38 -9.62 -14.83
N LEU A 336 19.47 -8.57 -15.64
CA LEU A 336 19.05 -8.59 -17.03
C LEU A 336 20.14 -9.09 -17.97
N GLN A 337 21.39 -9.25 -17.47
CA GLN A 337 22.59 -9.60 -18.25
C GLN A 337 22.84 -8.63 -19.40
N VAL A 338 22.51 -7.35 -19.21
CA VAL A 338 22.68 -6.27 -20.20
C VAL A 338 23.54 -5.15 -19.62
N GLN A 339 24.23 -4.39 -20.50
CA GLN A 339 25.05 -3.25 -20.09
C GLN A 339 24.35 -1.92 -20.35
N ASP A 340 23.53 -1.84 -21.40
CA ASP A 340 22.89 -0.61 -21.83
C ASP A 340 21.54 -0.40 -21.16
N LEU A 341 21.58 0.32 -20.05
CA LEU A 341 20.43 0.70 -19.24
C LEU A 341 20.36 2.22 -19.08
N GLU A 342 19.24 2.79 -19.46
CA GLU A 342 18.92 4.20 -19.28
C GLU A 342 18.17 4.41 -17.94
N LEU A 343 18.67 5.31 -17.09
CA LEU A 343 17.92 5.80 -15.93
C LEU A 343 16.87 6.81 -16.40
N LEU A 344 15.61 6.51 -16.22
CA LEU A 344 14.50 7.39 -16.61
C LEU A 344 14.09 8.34 -15.48
N TYR A 345 13.84 7.78 -14.30
CA TYR A 345 13.33 8.54 -13.16
C TYR A 345 13.58 7.79 -11.84
N CYS A 346 13.88 8.51 -10.80
CA CYS A 346 13.97 7.96 -9.45
C CYS A 346 13.06 8.74 -8.51
N ALA A 347 12.10 8.05 -7.92
CA ALA A 347 11.21 8.58 -6.88
C ALA A 347 11.63 8.02 -5.51
N THR A 348 11.74 8.89 -4.51
CA THR A 348 11.86 8.49 -3.10
C THR A 348 10.73 9.11 -2.33
N GLU A 349 9.76 8.30 -1.91
CA GLU A 349 8.74 8.73 -0.97
C GLU A 349 9.27 8.49 0.45
N ARG A 350 9.68 9.57 1.11
CA ARG A 350 10.30 9.49 2.44
C ARG A 350 9.33 9.05 3.54
N ARG A 351 8.05 9.30 3.35
CA ARG A 351 6.97 8.92 4.25
C ARG A 351 6.02 7.95 3.56
N ALA A 352 6.60 6.90 2.98
CA ALA A 352 5.82 5.94 2.21
C ALA A 352 4.80 5.22 3.10
N THR A 353 5.28 4.65 4.20
CA THR A 353 4.45 3.98 5.22
C THR A 353 5.03 4.28 6.59
N PHE A 354 4.21 4.22 7.63
CA PHE A 354 4.77 4.18 8.98
C PHE A 354 5.21 2.76 9.32
N ALA A 355 6.24 2.63 10.18
CA ALA A 355 6.76 1.35 10.64
C ALA A 355 5.71 0.61 11.48
N CYS A 356 5.25 -0.52 11.00
CA CYS A 356 4.26 -1.36 11.69
C CYS A 356 4.93 -2.21 12.77
N THR A 357 5.39 -1.58 13.86
CA THR A 357 6.05 -2.25 14.98
C THR A 357 5.04 -2.89 15.95
N PRO A 358 5.48 -3.87 16.78
CA PRO A 358 4.63 -4.42 17.84
C PRO A 358 4.07 -3.34 18.77
N GLN A 359 2.81 -3.53 19.19
CA GLN A 359 2.11 -2.61 20.11
C GLN A 359 2.00 -1.15 19.61
N LEU A 360 2.13 -0.90 18.32
CA LEU A 360 1.99 0.44 17.76
C LEU A 360 0.60 0.99 18.04
N LYS A 361 0.54 2.08 18.79
CA LYS A 361 -0.71 2.82 19.04
C LYS A 361 -0.97 3.76 17.87
N ARG A 362 -2.19 3.71 17.34
CA ARG A 362 -2.65 4.57 16.24
C ARG A 362 -3.89 5.34 16.68
N PRO A 363 -4.11 6.57 16.16
CA PRO A 363 -5.25 7.40 16.55
C PRO A 363 -6.56 6.78 16.07
N GLY A 364 -7.64 7.02 16.84
CA GLY A 364 -9.00 6.73 16.40
C GLY A 364 -9.50 7.74 15.37
N ALA A 365 -10.63 7.44 14.72
CA ALA A 365 -11.16 8.32 13.67
C ALA A 365 -11.75 9.62 14.23
N GLN A 366 -12.31 9.65 15.44
CA GLN A 366 -12.83 10.87 16.05
C GLN A 366 -11.68 11.69 16.64
N VAL A 367 -11.52 12.92 16.17
CA VAL A 367 -10.53 13.89 16.65
C VAL A 367 -11.10 14.73 17.80
N SER A 368 -12.25 15.35 17.55
CA SER A 368 -13.01 16.13 18.52
C SER A 368 -14.48 16.19 18.09
N GLN A 369 -15.33 16.88 18.84
CA GLN A 369 -16.72 17.08 18.44
C GLN A 369 -16.78 17.80 17.07
N GLY A 370 -17.48 17.20 16.10
CA GLY A 370 -17.63 17.72 14.74
C GLY A 370 -16.40 17.56 13.85
N VAL A 371 -15.32 16.93 14.35
CA VAL A 371 -14.10 16.73 13.56
C VAL A 371 -13.65 15.27 13.63
N TRP A 372 -13.47 14.68 12.47
CA TRP A 372 -13.01 13.30 12.29
C TRP A 372 -11.75 13.24 11.40
N ALA A 373 -11.14 12.07 11.36
CA ALA A 373 -10.00 11.81 10.48
C ALA A 373 -10.12 10.45 9.80
N CYS A 374 -9.60 10.32 8.59
CA CYS A 374 -9.43 9.07 7.89
C CYS A 374 -8.05 9.02 7.20
N GLY A 375 -7.55 7.80 7.02
CA GLY A 375 -6.26 7.56 6.41
C GLY A 375 -5.73 6.17 6.78
N ASP A 376 -4.68 5.75 6.12
CA ASP A 376 -4.00 4.48 6.39
C ASP A 376 -3.38 4.40 7.80
N TYR A 377 -3.21 5.55 8.46
CA TYR A 377 -2.66 5.70 9.80
C TYR A 377 -3.71 5.59 10.92
N ILE A 378 -5.01 5.70 10.61
CA ILE A 378 -6.09 5.54 11.59
C ILE A 378 -6.14 4.07 12.07
N ALA A 379 -6.49 3.86 13.33
CA ALA A 379 -6.62 2.53 13.92
C ALA A 379 -7.57 1.64 13.09
N GLY A 380 -7.11 0.46 12.72
CA GLY A 380 -7.84 -0.45 11.84
C GLY A 380 -6.97 -1.65 11.45
N PRO A 381 -7.53 -2.66 10.76
CA PRO A 381 -6.87 -3.94 10.53
C PRO A 381 -5.76 -3.95 9.47
N TYR A 382 -5.71 -2.93 8.59
CA TYR A 382 -4.78 -2.87 7.45
C TYR A 382 -3.92 -1.60 7.47
N PRO A 383 -3.00 -1.47 8.45
CA PRO A 383 -2.17 -0.28 8.57
C PRO A 383 -1.31 -0.07 7.33
N ALA A 384 -1.09 1.19 6.97
CA ALA A 384 -0.17 1.62 5.91
C ALA A 384 -0.46 1.00 4.52
N THR A 385 -1.71 0.64 4.20
CA THR A 385 -2.11 0.08 2.91
C THR A 385 -3.16 0.93 2.20
N LEU A 386 -3.30 0.76 0.86
CA LEU A 386 -4.39 1.39 0.10
C LEU A 386 -5.76 0.92 0.59
N GLU A 387 -5.91 -0.38 0.87
CA GLU A 387 -7.16 -0.94 1.41
C GLU A 387 -7.48 -0.33 2.78
N GLY A 388 -6.48 -0.18 3.66
CA GLY A 388 -6.65 0.46 4.95
C GLY A 388 -7.08 1.92 4.83
N ALA A 389 -6.51 2.65 3.87
CA ALA A 389 -6.89 4.03 3.57
C ALA A 389 -8.34 4.12 3.10
N VAL A 390 -8.74 3.31 2.11
CA VAL A 390 -10.11 3.26 1.59
C VAL A 390 -11.10 2.88 2.69
N ARG A 391 -10.85 1.79 3.41
CA ARG A 391 -11.73 1.33 4.51
C ARG A 391 -11.89 2.36 5.60
N SER A 392 -10.81 3.05 5.97
CA SER A 392 -10.88 4.16 6.94
C SER A 392 -11.81 5.27 6.46
N GLY A 393 -11.77 5.62 5.16
CA GLY A 393 -12.68 6.58 4.55
C GLY A 393 -14.15 6.12 4.57
N LEU A 394 -14.41 4.84 4.37
CA LEU A 394 -15.77 4.27 4.44
C LEU A 394 -16.30 4.23 5.89
N GLN A 395 -15.48 3.73 6.82
CA GLN A 395 -15.87 3.52 8.22
C GLN A 395 -16.10 4.82 8.97
N VAL A 396 -15.35 5.87 8.68
CA VAL A 396 -15.54 7.16 9.36
C VAL A 396 -16.91 7.77 9.06
N LEU A 397 -17.47 7.53 7.88
CA LEU A 397 -18.81 8.04 7.54
C LEU A 397 -19.93 7.34 8.33
N GLU A 398 -19.75 6.07 8.70
CA GLU A 398 -20.67 5.39 9.62
C GLU A 398 -20.67 6.08 10.98
N GLN A 399 -19.48 6.38 11.51
CA GLN A 399 -19.35 7.07 12.80
C GLN A 399 -19.93 8.48 12.77
N ILE A 400 -19.76 9.23 11.68
CA ILE A 400 -20.35 10.57 11.50
C ILE A 400 -21.87 10.48 11.46
N ALA A 401 -22.42 9.50 10.75
CA ALA A 401 -23.87 9.26 10.68
C ALA A 401 -24.47 8.87 12.03
N GLU A 402 -23.80 7.96 12.77
CA GLU A 402 -24.20 7.54 14.12
C GLU A 402 -24.17 8.71 15.13
N ALA A 403 -23.26 9.65 14.94
CA ALA A 403 -23.19 10.86 15.79
C ALA A 403 -24.31 11.87 15.51
N GLY A 404 -25.20 11.61 14.55
CA GLY A 404 -26.32 12.48 14.20
C GLY A 404 -25.90 13.84 13.63
N VAL A 405 -24.72 13.92 13.05
CA VAL A 405 -24.21 15.15 12.43
C VAL A 405 -24.92 15.39 11.10
N GLY A 406 -25.14 16.68 10.75
CA GLY A 406 -25.75 17.06 9.48
C GLY A 406 -24.97 16.58 8.26
N GLN A 407 -25.50 16.82 7.07
CA GLN A 407 -25.11 16.15 5.84
C GLN A 407 -24.16 16.99 4.94
N ARG A 408 -23.52 18.05 5.48
CA ARG A 408 -22.54 18.87 4.76
C ARG A 408 -21.12 18.60 5.28
N LEU A 409 -20.27 18.02 4.43
CA LEU A 409 -18.89 17.61 4.71
C LEU A 409 -17.87 18.40 3.88
#